data_7c18c96ed7d5696be4b6f3866e9342f0
#
_entry.id   7c18c96ed7d5696be4b6f3866e9342f0
#
_cell.length_a   1.000
_cell.length_b   1.000
_cell.length_c   1.000
_cell.angle_alpha   90.00
_cell.angle_beta   90.00
_cell.angle_gamma   90.00
#
_symmetry.space_group_name_H-M   'P 1'
#
loop_
_entity.id
_entity.type
_entity.pdbx_description
1 polymer ?
#
loop_
_entity_poly.entity_id
_entity_poly.type
_entity_poly.pdbx_seq_one_letter_code
_entity_poly.pdbx_strand_id
1 'polypeptide(L)'
;MKTLYNLTKRNCRLFFKDKGLFFTSLITPAILLVLYITFLAKTFKDSFLSYMGDFPMNESLIDAVVGGQLISSLLAVSCVTVAFCSNLLMVQDKVTGSIKDLRITPVRTSALAVSYFCSTAVATGIVGIVAFGLCLLYLAQMGFYMSLLDVLAVLLDVVLLTLFGTALSSAVNFHLSTNGQASAVGTVVSAGYGFICGAYMPISNYPDGLRKGLSFLPGTYGTCLLRNHALA
;
A
#
# COMPACT_ATOMS: atom_id res chain seq x y z
N MET A 1 13.27 -9.70 24.66
CA MET A 1 12.32 -10.24 23.65
C MET A 1 10.85 -10.20 24.11
N LYS A 2 10.49 -10.68 25.31
CA LYS A 2 9.09 -10.67 25.82
C LYS A 2 8.44 -9.27 25.82
N THR A 3 9.18 -8.24 26.20
CA THR A 3 8.68 -6.85 26.26
C THR A 3 8.32 -6.31 24.87
N LEU A 4 9.18 -6.52 23.87
CA LEU A 4 8.91 -6.12 22.48
C LEU A 4 7.65 -6.82 21.93
N TYR A 5 7.57 -8.12 22.14
CA TYR A 5 6.39 -8.89 21.71
C TYR A 5 5.09 -8.37 22.36
N ASN A 6 5.11 -8.11 23.67
CA ASN A 6 3.92 -7.60 24.37
C ASN A 6 3.51 -6.20 23.88
N LEU A 7 4.47 -5.31 23.60
CA LEU A 7 4.21 -3.98 23.05
C LEU A 7 3.64 -4.07 21.62
N THR A 8 4.25 -4.88 20.78
CA THR A 8 3.75 -5.10 19.41
C THR A 8 2.33 -5.67 19.44
N LYS A 9 2.06 -6.67 20.28
CA LYS A 9 0.73 -7.25 20.46
C LYS A 9 -0.30 -6.23 20.97
N ARG A 10 0.10 -5.35 21.92
CA ARG A 10 -0.74 -4.24 22.38
C ARG A 10 -1.10 -3.32 21.22
N ASN A 11 -0.12 -2.87 20.47
CA ASN A 11 -0.31 -1.93 19.38
C ASN A 11 -1.17 -2.53 18.25
N CYS A 12 -0.94 -3.79 17.87
CA CYS A 12 -1.81 -4.50 16.93
C CYS A 12 -3.26 -4.58 17.45
N ARG A 13 -3.44 -4.94 18.72
CA ARG A 13 -4.80 -5.01 19.30
C ARG A 13 -5.49 -3.65 19.31
N LEU A 14 -4.77 -2.56 19.61
CA LEU A 14 -5.32 -1.21 19.59
C LEU A 14 -5.77 -0.82 18.18
N PHE A 15 -4.94 -1.09 17.16
CA PHE A 15 -5.29 -0.82 15.77
C PHE A 15 -6.56 -1.56 15.32
N PHE A 16 -6.64 -2.88 15.55
CA PHE A 16 -7.80 -3.67 15.14
C PHE A 16 -9.05 -3.43 16.00
N LYS A 17 -8.89 -2.98 17.25
CA LYS A 17 -10.01 -2.63 18.13
C LYS A 17 -10.57 -1.24 17.84
N ASP A 18 -9.74 -0.33 17.35
CA ASP A 18 -10.17 1.00 16.91
C ASP A 18 -10.83 0.90 15.54
N LYS A 19 -12.18 0.83 15.56
CA LYS A 19 -13.00 0.75 14.34
C LYS A 19 -12.71 1.91 13.39
N GLY A 20 -12.45 3.11 13.92
CA GLY A 20 -12.13 4.30 13.14
C GLY A 20 -10.86 4.11 12.33
N LEU A 21 -9.74 3.75 12.98
CA LEU A 21 -8.46 3.51 12.32
C LEU A 21 -8.53 2.34 11.33
N PHE A 22 -9.19 1.25 11.71
CA PHE A 22 -9.32 0.08 10.86
C PHE A 22 -10.12 0.38 9.58
N PHE A 23 -11.31 0.98 9.70
CA PHE A 23 -12.12 1.32 8.53
C PHE A 23 -11.47 2.39 7.66
N THR A 24 -10.85 3.42 8.24
CA THR A 24 -10.12 4.43 7.44
C THR A 24 -8.96 3.82 6.65
N SER A 25 -8.28 2.80 7.17
CA SER A 25 -7.23 2.10 6.44
C SER A 25 -7.76 1.31 5.23
N LEU A 26 -9.00 0.82 5.29
CA LEU A 26 -9.66 0.08 4.20
C LEU A 26 -10.33 0.99 3.16
N ILE A 27 -10.66 2.24 3.52
CA ILE A 27 -11.35 3.17 2.61
C ILE A 27 -10.54 3.40 1.34
N THR A 28 -9.24 3.65 1.44
CA THR A 28 -8.40 3.92 0.27
C THR A 28 -8.33 2.74 -0.70
N PRO A 29 -8.00 1.51 -0.25
CA PRO A 29 -8.06 0.33 -1.12
C PRO A 29 -9.44 0.09 -1.74
N ALA A 30 -10.51 0.28 -0.95
CA ALA A 30 -11.88 0.06 -1.42
C ALA A 30 -12.30 1.09 -2.47
N ILE A 31 -12.01 2.38 -2.26
CA ILE A 31 -12.29 3.44 -3.25
C ILE A 31 -11.51 3.17 -4.53
N LEU A 32 -10.23 2.81 -4.41
CA LEU A 32 -9.41 2.49 -5.58
C LEU A 32 -9.98 1.31 -6.35
N LEU A 33 -10.39 0.25 -5.69
CA LEU A 33 -10.99 -0.92 -6.32
C LEU A 33 -12.27 -0.55 -7.07
N VAL A 34 -13.15 0.25 -6.45
CA VAL A 34 -14.38 0.73 -7.09
C VAL A 34 -14.07 1.63 -8.30
N LEU A 35 -13.17 2.59 -8.16
CA LEU A 35 -12.76 3.47 -9.27
C LEU A 35 -12.15 2.67 -10.43
N TYR A 36 -11.40 1.64 -10.10
CA TYR A 36 -10.82 0.77 -11.09
C TYR A 36 -11.87 0.01 -11.88
N ILE A 37 -12.76 -0.70 -11.20
CA ILE A 37 -13.80 -1.51 -11.84
C ILE A 37 -14.74 -0.63 -12.68
N THR A 38 -15.07 0.58 -12.19
CA THR A 38 -16.08 1.42 -12.87
C THR A 38 -15.51 2.28 -13.99
N PHE A 39 -14.29 2.79 -13.84
CA PHE A 39 -13.75 3.81 -14.73
C PHE A 39 -12.39 3.44 -15.35
N LEU A 40 -11.40 3.06 -14.52
CA LEU A 40 -10.04 2.87 -15.02
C LEU A 40 -9.89 1.65 -15.94
N ALA A 41 -10.60 0.56 -15.66
CA ALA A 41 -10.56 -0.63 -16.50
C ALA A 41 -10.93 -0.30 -17.95
N LYS A 42 -12.01 0.45 -18.14
CA LYS A 42 -12.45 0.89 -19.47
C LYS A 42 -11.43 1.82 -20.13
N THR A 43 -10.93 2.82 -19.38
CA THR A 43 -9.94 3.79 -19.87
C THR A 43 -8.64 3.11 -20.29
N PHE A 44 -8.16 2.12 -19.51
CA PHE A 44 -6.98 1.33 -19.86
C PHE A 44 -7.23 0.45 -21.10
N LYS A 45 -8.40 -0.19 -21.18
CA LYS A 45 -8.79 -1.00 -22.36
C LYS A 45 -8.83 -0.14 -23.62
N ASP A 46 -9.47 1.03 -23.57
CA ASP A 46 -9.57 1.95 -24.70
C ASP A 46 -8.19 2.50 -25.11
N SER A 47 -7.36 2.85 -24.14
CA SER A 47 -5.98 3.30 -24.39
C SER A 47 -5.14 2.18 -25.02
N PHE A 48 -5.23 0.97 -24.52
CA PHE A 48 -4.48 -0.18 -25.03
C PHE A 48 -4.89 -0.49 -26.49
N LEU A 49 -6.19 -0.50 -26.77
CA LEU A 49 -6.70 -0.68 -28.13
C LEU A 49 -6.24 0.42 -29.09
N SER A 50 -6.19 1.67 -28.64
CA SER A 50 -5.72 2.80 -29.46
C SER A 50 -4.23 2.73 -29.81
N TYR A 51 -3.40 2.13 -28.94
CA TYR A 51 -1.97 1.91 -29.21
C TYR A 51 -1.69 0.73 -30.13
N MET A 52 -2.55 -0.30 -30.11
CA MET A 52 -2.34 -1.55 -30.86
C MET A 52 -2.85 -1.51 -32.29
N GLY A 53 -3.75 -0.57 -32.67
CA GLY A 53 -4.35 -0.50 -34.00
C GLY A 53 -5.16 -1.76 -34.36
N ASP A 54 -5.14 -2.17 -35.65
CA ASP A 54 -5.94 -3.28 -36.18
C ASP A 54 -5.35 -4.70 -35.96
N PHE A 55 -4.52 -4.88 -34.91
CA PHE A 55 -4.00 -6.22 -34.60
C PHE A 55 -5.13 -7.07 -33.99
N PRO A 56 -5.43 -8.26 -34.57
CA PRO A 56 -6.45 -9.18 -34.05
C PRO A 56 -5.92 -9.80 -32.73
N MET A 57 -6.25 -9.21 -31.58
CA MET A 57 -5.97 -9.78 -30.28
C MET A 57 -7.22 -10.39 -29.66
N ASN A 58 -6.99 -11.46 -28.89
CA ASN A 58 -8.04 -12.12 -28.14
C ASN A 58 -8.51 -11.18 -27.01
N GLU A 59 -9.81 -10.89 -26.91
CA GLU A 59 -10.37 -10.00 -25.88
C GLU A 59 -9.99 -10.45 -24.46
N SER A 60 -9.89 -11.75 -24.23
CA SER A 60 -9.47 -12.32 -22.96
C SER A 60 -8.04 -11.94 -22.56
N LEU A 61 -7.13 -11.77 -23.53
CA LEU A 61 -5.75 -11.34 -23.24
C LEU A 61 -5.71 -9.86 -22.83
N ILE A 62 -6.51 -9.03 -23.48
CA ILE A 62 -6.62 -7.60 -23.13
C ILE A 62 -7.17 -7.45 -21.71
N ASP A 63 -8.21 -8.20 -21.38
CA ASP A 63 -8.82 -8.16 -20.05
C ASP A 63 -7.85 -8.68 -18.97
N ALA A 64 -6.99 -9.66 -19.28
CA ALA A 64 -5.94 -10.14 -18.40
C ALA A 64 -4.86 -9.07 -18.13
N VAL A 65 -4.38 -8.40 -19.19
CA VAL A 65 -3.37 -7.32 -19.06
C VAL A 65 -3.95 -6.15 -18.26
N VAL A 66 -5.18 -5.73 -18.54
CA VAL A 66 -5.86 -4.68 -17.79
C VAL A 66 -6.05 -5.11 -16.33
N GLY A 67 -6.44 -6.34 -16.05
CA GLY A 67 -6.58 -6.89 -14.71
C GLY A 67 -5.25 -6.90 -13.94
N GLY A 68 -4.16 -7.35 -14.54
CA GLY A 68 -2.81 -7.35 -13.94
C GLY A 68 -2.31 -5.94 -13.62
N GLN A 69 -2.53 -4.99 -14.54
CA GLN A 69 -2.23 -3.57 -14.33
C GLN A 69 -3.02 -2.98 -13.15
N LEU A 70 -4.29 -3.36 -13.03
CA LEU A 70 -5.20 -3.01 -11.96
C LEU A 70 -4.67 -3.42 -10.60
N ILE A 71 -4.38 -4.70 -10.45
CA ILE A 71 -3.96 -5.31 -9.20
C ILE A 71 -2.65 -4.75 -8.73
N SER A 72 -1.65 -4.64 -9.62
CA SER A 72 -0.36 -4.08 -9.29
C SER A 72 -0.48 -2.64 -8.76
N SER A 73 -1.29 -1.82 -9.40
CA SER A 73 -1.51 -0.43 -9.01
C SER A 73 -2.24 -0.32 -7.67
N LEU A 74 -3.29 -1.12 -7.46
CA LEU A 74 -4.06 -1.13 -6.22
C LEU A 74 -3.20 -1.60 -5.04
N LEU A 75 -2.46 -2.69 -5.19
CA LEU A 75 -1.60 -3.22 -4.13
C LEU A 75 -0.47 -2.26 -3.79
N ALA A 76 0.18 -1.65 -4.81
CA ALA A 76 1.26 -0.69 -4.59
C ALA A 76 0.81 0.50 -3.75
N VAL A 77 -0.33 1.10 -4.06
CA VAL A 77 -0.86 2.25 -3.30
C VAL A 77 -1.37 1.81 -1.94
N SER A 78 -2.07 0.68 -1.86
CA SER A 78 -2.66 0.18 -0.61
C SER A 78 -1.61 -0.12 0.45
N CYS A 79 -0.49 -0.77 0.10
CA CYS A 79 0.57 -1.10 1.05
C CYS A 79 1.13 0.14 1.76
N VAL A 80 1.29 1.25 1.05
CA VAL A 80 1.83 2.48 1.64
C VAL A 80 0.76 3.27 2.39
N THR A 81 -0.42 3.45 1.80
CA THR A 81 -1.49 4.23 2.45
C THR A 81 -1.99 3.56 3.72
N VAL A 82 -2.14 2.24 3.74
CA VAL A 82 -2.50 1.48 4.94
C VAL A 82 -1.41 1.57 6.00
N ALA A 83 -0.11 1.55 5.61
CA ALA A 83 0.99 1.73 6.55
C ALA A 83 0.93 3.11 7.23
N PHE A 84 0.62 4.18 6.49
CA PHE A 84 0.44 5.50 7.08
C PHE A 84 -0.75 5.54 8.04
N CYS A 85 -1.90 4.98 7.67
CA CYS A 85 -3.06 4.90 8.54
C CYS A 85 -2.80 4.06 9.80
N SER A 86 -2.15 2.91 9.67
CA SER A 86 -1.83 2.04 10.82
C SER A 86 -0.85 2.71 11.79
N ASN A 87 0.09 3.49 11.27
CA ASN A 87 1.10 4.17 12.07
C ASN A 87 0.60 5.47 12.74
N LEU A 88 -0.63 5.92 12.44
CA LEU A 88 -1.30 7.00 13.18
C LEU A 88 -1.42 6.70 14.67
N LEU A 89 -1.48 5.42 15.04
CA LEU A 89 -1.50 4.99 16.45
C LEU A 89 -0.31 5.57 17.23
N MET A 90 0.89 5.64 16.63
CA MET A 90 2.06 6.24 17.28
C MET A 90 1.84 7.73 17.57
N VAL A 91 1.21 8.46 16.66
CA VAL A 91 0.91 9.89 16.87
C VAL A 91 -0.19 10.07 17.90
N GLN A 92 -1.23 9.23 17.87
CA GLN A 92 -2.30 9.23 18.90
C GLN A 92 -1.73 8.97 20.30
N ASP A 93 -0.85 7.98 20.47
CA ASP A 93 -0.20 7.69 21.76
C ASP A 93 0.70 8.86 22.23
N LYS A 94 1.25 9.67 21.30
CA LYS A 94 1.97 10.92 21.67
C LYS A 94 0.98 11.97 22.19
N VAL A 95 -0.12 12.19 21.47
CA VAL A 95 -1.13 13.21 21.79
C VAL A 95 -1.83 12.90 23.10
N THR A 96 -2.20 11.64 23.35
CA THR A 96 -2.86 11.20 24.59
C THR A 96 -1.92 11.12 25.79
N GLY A 97 -0.61 11.21 25.57
CA GLY A 97 0.38 11.09 26.63
C GLY A 97 0.75 9.64 26.98
N SER A 98 0.11 8.64 26.40
CA SER A 98 0.39 7.21 26.64
C SER A 98 1.86 6.84 26.44
N ILE A 99 2.57 7.55 25.55
CA ILE A 99 4.04 7.38 25.41
C ILE A 99 4.81 7.80 26.67
N LYS A 100 4.33 8.81 27.41
CA LYS A 100 4.98 9.22 28.66
C LYS A 100 4.86 8.11 29.70
N ASP A 101 3.68 7.50 29.81
CA ASP A 101 3.45 6.39 30.75
C ASP A 101 4.31 5.17 30.39
N LEU A 102 4.48 4.88 29.10
CA LEU A 102 5.35 3.81 28.64
C LEU A 102 6.84 4.10 28.92
N ARG A 103 7.26 5.37 28.92
CA ARG A 103 8.65 5.78 29.24
C ARG A 103 8.99 5.72 30.71
N ILE A 104 8.01 5.77 31.61
CA ILE A 104 8.22 5.59 33.05
C ILE A 104 8.56 4.13 33.38
N THR A 105 8.13 3.20 32.50
CA THR A 105 8.48 1.78 32.63
C THR A 105 9.94 1.52 32.22
N PRO A 106 10.61 0.45 32.72
CA PRO A 106 12.00 0.14 32.39
C PRO A 106 12.17 -0.37 30.95
N VAL A 107 11.46 0.22 30.00
CA VAL A 107 11.50 -0.12 28.57
C VAL A 107 12.43 0.84 27.85
N ARG A 108 13.35 0.29 27.05
CA ARG A 108 14.22 1.10 26.19
C ARG A 108 13.39 1.81 25.12
N THR A 109 13.68 3.09 24.87
CA THR A 109 13.00 3.88 23.81
C THR A 109 13.12 3.27 22.42
N SER A 110 14.24 2.61 22.12
CA SER A 110 14.41 1.85 20.88
C SER A 110 13.43 0.67 20.76
N ALA A 111 13.17 -0.06 21.85
CA ALA A 111 12.21 -1.16 21.85
C ALA A 111 10.77 -0.64 21.62
N LEU A 112 10.47 0.56 22.12
CA LEU A 112 9.17 1.20 21.87
C LEU A 112 9.03 1.58 20.38
N ALA A 113 10.04 2.21 19.77
CA ALA A 113 10.04 2.58 18.36
C ALA A 113 9.90 1.33 17.46
N VAL A 114 10.69 0.28 17.74
CA VAL A 114 10.62 -0.99 17.00
C VAL A 114 9.25 -1.66 17.18
N SER A 115 8.59 -1.54 18.34
CA SER A 115 7.26 -2.11 18.54
C SER A 115 6.18 -1.44 17.68
N TYR A 116 6.25 -0.12 17.48
CA TYR A 116 5.34 0.56 16.53
C TYR A 116 5.63 0.15 15.08
N PHE A 117 6.89 0.07 14.70
CA PHE A 117 7.28 -0.43 13.38
C PHE A 117 6.74 -1.84 13.12
N CYS A 118 7.01 -2.79 14.02
CA CYS A 118 6.55 -4.17 13.89
C CYS A 118 5.01 -4.27 13.86
N SER A 119 4.31 -3.49 14.69
CA SER A 119 2.85 -3.52 14.71
C SER A 119 2.24 -2.96 13.42
N THR A 120 2.82 -1.88 12.89
CA THR A 120 2.41 -1.31 11.60
C THR A 120 2.67 -2.29 10.46
N ALA A 121 3.85 -2.93 10.42
CA ALA A 121 4.18 -3.94 9.42
C ALA A 121 3.20 -5.13 9.44
N VAL A 122 2.88 -5.64 10.64
CA VAL A 122 1.92 -6.74 10.79
C VAL A 122 0.51 -6.30 10.38
N ALA A 123 0.03 -5.13 10.84
CA ALA A 123 -1.30 -4.64 10.50
C ALA A 123 -1.45 -4.39 8.99
N THR A 124 -0.47 -3.70 8.39
CA THR A 124 -0.43 -3.44 6.94
C THR A 124 -0.32 -4.73 6.14
N GLY A 125 0.52 -5.67 6.59
CA GLY A 125 0.66 -6.98 5.95
C GLY A 125 -0.65 -7.77 5.94
N ILE A 126 -1.38 -7.82 7.05
CA ILE A 126 -2.69 -8.48 7.12
C ILE A 126 -3.67 -7.84 6.14
N VAL A 127 -3.78 -6.51 6.14
CA VAL A 127 -4.67 -5.80 5.21
C VAL A 127 -4.23 -5.99 3.76
N GLY A 128 -2.91 -5.97 3.49
CA GLY A 128 -2.33 -6.22 2.16
C GLY A 128 -2.63 -7.62 1.64
N ILE A 129 -2.51 -8.65 2.49
CA ILE A 129 -2.85 -10.05 2.12
C ILE A 129 -4.35 -10.18 1.83
N VAL A 130 -5.21 -9.55 2.63
CA VAL A 130 -6.66 -9.55 2.37
C VAL A 130 -6.97 -8.83 1.05
N ALA A 131 -6.38 -7.67 0.81
CA ALA A 131 -6.53 -6.95 -0.46
C ALA A 131 -6.03 -7.77 -1.65
N PHE A 132 -4.89 -8.46 -1.52
CA PHE A 132 -4.37 -9.36 -2.54
C PHE A 132 -5.32 -10.54 -2.81
N GLY A 133 -5.88 -11.16 -1.76
CA GLY A 133 -6.88 -12.21 -1.90
C GLY A 133 -8.13 -11.75 -2.67
N LEU A 134 -8.64 -10.54 -2.37
CA LEU A 134 -9.75 -9.95 -3.12
C LEU A 134 -9.40 -9.69 -4.59
N CYS A 135 -8.17 -9.24 -4.86
CA CYS A 135 -7.66 -9.06 -6.20
C CYS A 135 -7.58 -10.37 -6.97
N LEU A 136 -7.10 -11.45 -6.35
CA LEU A 136 -7.07 -12.79 -6.97
C LEU A 136 -8.48 -13.31 -7.27
N LEU A 137 -9.45 -13.09 -6.39
CA LEU A 137 -10.86 -13.43 -6.64
C LEU A 137 -11.43 -12.68 -7.85
N TYR A 138 -11.07 -11.41 -8.00
CA TYR A 138 -11.47 -10.61 -9.16
C TYR A 138 -10.85 -11.14 -10.46
N LEU A 139 -9.54 -11.45 -10.46
CA LEU A 139 -8.86 -12.07 -11.61
C LEU A 139 -9.45 -13.41 -11.99
N ALA A 140 -9.83 -14.22 -11.01
CA ALA A 140 -10.45 -15.52 -11.28
C ALA A 140 -11.78 -15.40 -12.07
N GLN A 141 -12.48 -14.28 -11.95
CA GLN A 141 -13.69 -14.00 -12.73
C GLN A 141 -13.39 -13.51 -14.15
N MET A 142 -12.22 -12.89 -14.36
CA MET A 142 -11.79 -12.35 -15.66
C MET A 142 -11.00 -13.36 -16.51
N GLY A 143 -10.70 -14.56 -15.98
CA GLY A 143 -9.82 -15.55 -16.60
C GLY A 143 -8.43 -15.49 -15.94
N PHE A 144 -8.20 -16.42 -15.03
CA PHE A 144 -6.95 -16.49 -14.26
C PHE A 144 -5.79 -17.00 -15.13
N TYR A 145 -4.79 -16.15 -15.38
CA TYR A 145 -3.61 -16.47 -16.19
C TYR A 145 -2.31 -16.58 -15.40
N MET A 146 -2.33 -16.27 -14.10
CA MET A 146 -1.13 -16.25 -13.26
C MET A 146 -0.69 -17.67 -12.87
N SER A 147 0.58 -17.97 -13.05
CA SER A 147 1.21 -19.18 -12.49
C SER A 147 1.30 -19.10 -10.96
N LEU A 148 1.44 -20.26 -10.30
CA LEU A 148 1.69 -20.29 -8.86
C LEU A 148 2.96 -19.50 -8.47
N LEU A 149 3.99 -19.51 -9.34
CA LEU A 149 5.21 -18.75 -9.13
C LEU A 149 4.97 -17.23 -9.17
N ASP A 150 4.12 -16.76 -10.08
CA ASP A 150 3.79 -15.34 -10.20
C ASP A 150 2.99 -14.86 -8.98
N VAL A 151 2.05 -15.69 -8.49
CA VAL A 151 1.31 -15.41 -7.24
C VAL A 151 2.26 -15.28 -6.05
N LEU A 152 3.25 -16.17 -5.94
CA LEU A 152 4.28 -16.10 -4.89
C LEU A 152 5.19 -14.88 -5.04
N ALA A 153 5.54 -14.52 -6.28
CA ALA A 153 6.35 -13.33 -6.56
C ALA A 153 5.59 -12.04 -6.19
N VAL A 154 4.32 -11.93 -6.58
CA VAL A 154 3.46 -10.80 -6.18
C VAL A 154 3.30 -10.73 -4.66
N LEU A 155 3.15 -11.87 -3.98
CA LEU A 155 3.08 -11.90 -2.51
C LEU A 155 4.39 -11.37 -1.88
N LEU A 156 5.53 -11.74 -2.42
CA LEU A 156 6.84 -11.23 -1.99
C LEU A 156 6.93 -9.72 -2.18
N ASP A 157 6.49 -9.21 -3.33
CA ASP A 157 6.47 -7.78 -3.63
C ASP A 157 5.56 -7.01 -2.66
N VAL A 158 4.39 -7.55 -2.32
CA VAL A 158 3.49 -6.99 -1.30
C VAL A 158 4.18 -6.91 0.06
N VAL A 159 4.95 -7.93 0.45
CA VAL A 159 5.74 -7.90 1.70
C VAL A 159 6.81 -6.82 1.64
N LEU A 160 7.57 -6.72 0.54
CA LEU A 160 8.61 -5.70 0.37
C LEU A 160 8.02 -4.28 0.40
N LEU A 161 6.91 -4.05 -0.29
CA LEU A 161 6.21 -2.76 -0.28
C LEU A 161 5.59 -2.43 1.08
N THR A 162 5.10 -3.42 1.80
CA THR A 162 4.63 -3.26 3.18
C THR A 162 5.77 -2.80 4.09
N LEU A 163 6.94 -3.41 3.98
CA LEU A 163 8.13 -3.00 4.75
C LEU A 163 8.57 -1.58 4.37
N PHE A 164 8.61 -1.27 3.08
CA PHE A 164 8.92 0.07 2.59
C PHE A 164 7.92 1.11 3.10
N GLY A 165 6.61 0.87 2.95
CA GLY A 165 5.55 1.75 3.45
C GLY A 165 5.61 1.96 4.95
N THR A 166 5.91 0.89 5.71
CA THR A 166 6.09 0.94 7.16
C THR A 166 7.31 1.79 7.53
N ALA A 167 8.43 1.63 6.85
CA ALA A 167 9.63 2.43 7.08
C ALA A 167 9.39 3.91 6.78
N LEU A 168 8.78 4.21 5.64
CA LEU A 168 8.44 5.55 5.22
C LEU A 168 7.45 6.22 6.20
N SER A 169 6.36 5.53 6.56
CA SER A 169 5.38 6.04 7.51
C SER A 169 5.97 6.25 8.90
N SER A 170 6.86 5.36 9.35
CA SER A 170 7.54 5.49 10.64
C SER A 170 8.49 6.68 10.67
N ALA A 171 9.26 6.90 9.60
CA ALA A 171 10.15 8.05 9.46
C ALA A 171 9.38 9.37 9.50
N VAL A 172 8.26 9.48 8.79
CA VAL A 172 7.44 10.69 8.74
C VAL A 172 6.69 10.91 10.06
N ASN A 173 5.94 9.92 10.53
CA ASN A 173 5.10 10.04 11.73
C ASN A 173 5.91 10.21 13.02
N PHE A 174 7.21 9.83 13.01
CA PHE A 174 8.10 10.11 14.14
C PHE A 174 8.20 11.60 14.44
N HIS A 175 8.18 12.46 13.43
CA HIS A 175 8.29 13.91 13.57
C HIS A 175 6.95 14.60 13.88
N LEU A 176 5.82 13.90 13.70
CA LEU A 176 4.50 14.48 13.93
C LEU A 176 4.13 14.44 15.41
N SER A 177 3.52 15.53 15.87
CA SER A 177 3.16 15.72 17.29
C SER A 177 1.67 15.96 17.52
N THR A 178 0.88 16.19 16.47
CA THR A 178 -0.56 16.48 16.56
C THR A 178 -1.36 15.62 15.60
N ASN A 179 -2.62 15.34 15.95
CA ASN A 179 -3.54 14.60 15.06
C ASN A 179 -3.82 15.36 13.76
N GLY A 180 -3.83 16.69 13.79
CA GLY A 180 -4.01 17.52 12.60
C GLY A 180 -2.86 17.35 11.60
N GLN A 181 -1.61 17.37 12.07
CA GLN A 181 -0.43 17.10 11.22
C GLN A 181 -0.50 15.69 10.62
N ALA A 182 -0.84 14.70 11.44
CA ALA A 182 -0.94 13.31 11.01
C ALA A 182 -2.03 13.10 9.95
N SER A 183 -3.19 13.72 10.13
CA SER A 183 -4.29 13.67 9.14
C SER A 183 -3.91 14.38 7.84
N ALA A 184 -3.27 15.55 7.91
CA ALA A 184 -2.82 16.28 6.72
C ALA A 184 -1.81 15.47 5.91
N VAL A 185 -0.79 14.89 6.57
CA VAL A 185 0.19 14.02 5.90
C VAL A 185 -0.47 12.78 5.33
N GLY A 186 -1.36 12.13 6.07
CA GLY A 186 -2.12 10.97 5.60
C GLY A 186 -2.93 11.26 4.35
N THR A 187 -3.58 12.42 4.28
CA THR A 187 -4.34 12.86 3.11
C THR A 187 -3.44 13.11 1.90
N VAL A 188 -2.32 13.82 2.09
CA VAL A 188 -1.34 14.06 1.02
C VAL A 188 -0.76 12.77 0.47
N VAL A 189 -0.40 11.84 1.35
CA VAL A 189 0.13 10.53 0.94
C VAL A 189 -0.94 9.72 0.22
N SER A 190 -2.16 9.65 0.75
CA SER A 190 -3.25 8.88 0.12
C SER A 190 -3.62 9.39 -1.26
N ALA A 191 -3.61 10.71 -1.47
CA ALA A 191 -3.93 11.31 -2.76
C ALA A 191 -2.73 11.30 -3.73
N GLY A 192 -1.52 11.57 -3.22
CA GLY A 192 -0.34 11.84 -4.05
C GLY A 192 0.51 10.61 -4.36
N TYR A 193 0.55 9.61 -3.45
CA TYR A 193 1.49 8.50 -3.60
C TYR A 193 1.24 7.68 -4.89
N GLY A 194 -0.01 7.49 -5.29
CA GLY A 194 -0.34 6.76 -6.51
C GLY A 194 0.19 7.41 -7.79
N PHE A 195 0.31 8.73 -7.80
CA PHE A 195 0.98 9.46 -8.90
C PHE A 195 2.49 9.31 -8.82
N ILE A 196 3.05 9.43 -7.62
CA ILE A 196 4.51 9.34 -7.39
C ILE A 196 5.07 7.97 -7.76
N CYS A 197 4.38 6.89 -7.41
CA CYS A 197 4.82 5.53 -7.71
C CYS A 197 4.43 5.03 -9.10
N GLY A 198 3.73 5.84 -9.91
CA GLY A 198 3.30 5.46 -11.26
C GLY A 198 2.15 4.46 -11.31
N ALA A 199 1.38 4.34 -10.23
CA ALA A 199 0.23 3.45 -10.17
C ALA A 199 -0.95 3.97 -10.99
N TYR A 200 -1.26 5.28 -10.90
CA TYR A 200 -2.36 5.90 -11.62
C TYR A 200 -2.01 6.32 -13.04
N MET A 201 -0.76 6.70 -13.27
CA MET A 201 -0.29 7.18 -14.56
C MET A 201 1.12 6.62 -14.81
N PRO A 202 1.39 6.06 -15.99
CA PRO A 202 2.74 5.61 -16.33
C PRO A 202 3.77 6.73 -16.19
N ILE A 203 4.93 6.40 -15.61
CA ILE A 203 6.00 7.39 -15.35
C ILE A 203 6.56 7.96 -16.65
N SER A 204 6.43 7.24 -17.76
CA SER A 204 6.82 7.71 -19.11
C SER A 204 6.10 8.99 -19.54
N ASN A 205 4.92 9.28 -19.01
CA ASN A 205 4.10 10.44 -19.34
C ASN A 205 4.54 11.72 -18.60
N TYR A 206 5.48 11.63 -17.67
CA TYR A 206 6.01 12.77 -16.93
C TYR A 206 7.15 13.48 -17.68
N PRO A 207 7.34 14.79 -17.50
CA PRO A 207 8.51 15.51 -18.01
C PRO A 207 9.82 14.88 -17.49
N ASP A 208 10.88 14.94 -18.30
CA ASP A 208 12.17 14.27 -18.02
C ASP A 208 12.76 14.60 -16.65
N GLY A 209 12.65 15.83 -16.19
CA GLY A 209 13.15 16.24 -14.86
C GLY A 209 12.42 15.54 -13.72
N LEU A 210 11.08 15.49 -13.80
CA LEU A 210 10.25 14.82 -12.77
C LEU A 210 10.44 13.30 -12.84
N ARG A 211 10.52 12.72 -14.04
CA ARG A 211 10.75 11.30 -14.25
C ARG A 211 12.05 10.83 -13.59
N LYS A 212 13.16 11.59 -13.77
CA LYS A 212 14.43 11.30 -13.12
C LYS A 212 14.30 11.33 -11.59
N GLY A 213 13.61 12.33 -11.03
CA GLY A 213 13.39 12.44 -9.59
C GLY A 213 12.58 11.26 -9.03
N LEU A 214 11.50 10.88 -9.70
CA LEU A 214 10.64 9.76 -9.29
C LEU A 214 11.36 8.41 -9.40
N SER A 215 12.29 8.26 -10.34
CA SER A 215 13.09 7.04 -10.49
C SER A 215 14.05 6.76 -9.34
N PHE A 216 14.31 7.72 -8.44
CA PHE A 216 15.07 7.47 -7.22
C PHE A 216 14.24 6.90 -6.08
N LEU A 217 12.91 6.91 -6.18
CA LEU A 217 12.04 6.44 -5.11
C LEU A 217 11.85 4.93 -5.15
N PRO A 218 12.12 4.21 -4.05
CA PRO A 218 11.94 2.75 -3.99
C PRO A 218 10.51 2.30 -4.29
N GLY A 219 9.51 3.13 -3.96
CA GLY A 219 8.10 2.85 -4.25
C GLY A 219 7.80 2.69 -5.74
N THR A 220 8.50 3.41 -6.60
CA THR A 220 8.40 3.30 -8.06
C THR A 220 8.85 1.92 -8.55
N TYR A 221 9.98 1.44 -8.03
CA TYR A 221 10.48 0.09 -8.36
C TYR A 221 9.55 -1.01 -7.85
N GLY A 222 8.99 -0.85 -6.64
CA GLY A 222 8.03 -1.79 -6.11
C GLY A 222 6.76 -1.90 -6.97
N THR A 223 6.26 -0.78 -7.50
CA THR A 223 5.14 -0.78 -8.44
C THR A 223 5.51 -1.45 -9.77
N CYS A 224 6.72 -1.22 -10.28
CA CYS A 224 7.21 -1.89 -11.48
C CYS A 224 7.37 -3.41 -11.29
N LEU A 225 7.89 -3.86 -10.14
CA LEU A 225 7.99 -5.28 -9.81
C LEU A 225 6.63 -5.95 -9.75
N LEU A 226 5.68 -5.38 -9.01
CA LEU A 226 4.30 -5.87 -8.95
C LEU A 226 3.68 -5.98 -10.35
N ARG A 227 3.92 -4.98 -11.21
CA ARG A 227 3.40 -4.98 -12.57
C ARG A 227 4.01 -6.08 -13.42
N ASN A 228 5.33 -6.26 -13.34
CA ASN A 228 6.02 -7.30 -14.08
C ASN A 228 5.54 -8.70 -13.67
N HIS A 229 5.43 -8.98 -12.37
CA HIS A 229 4.98 -10.28 -11.88
C HIS A 229 3.46 -10.51 -12.05
N ALA A 230 2.66 -9.44 -12.12
CA ALA A 230 1.22 -9.56 -12.40
C ALA A 230 0.89 -9.72 -13.88
N LEU A 231 1.84 -9.43 -14.77
CA LEU A 231 1.69 -9.52 -16.23
C LEU A 231 2.56 -10.62 -16.88
N ALA A 232 3.36 -11.35 -16.05
CA ALA A 232 4.18 -12.46 -16.51
C ALA A 232 3.29 -13.70 -16.75
#